data_bf1003a389f4bc6e466b3508e7ece4f3
#
_entry.id   bf1003a389f4bc6e466b3508e7ece4f3
#
_cell.length_a   1.000
_cell.length_b   1.000
_cell.length_c   1.000
_cell.angle_alpha   90.00
_cell.angle_beta   90.00
_cell.angle_gamma   90.00
#
_symmetry.space_group_name_H-M   'P 1'
#
loop_
_entity.id
_entity.type
_entity.pdbx_description
1 polymer ?
#
loop_
_entity_poly.entity_id
_entity_poly.type
_entity_poly.pdbx_seq_one_letter_code
_entity_poly.pdbx_strand_id
1 'polypeptide(L)'
;MTKSANRTPTNRSLPKTPVGIQGLDEITGGGLPRGRPTLICGSSGCGKTLLAMEFLVRGATQFGEPGVFMAFEETAHELTQNVRSLGFDLDDLVARKKIALDFVRVERSEIEETGEYDLEGLFVRLNHAIESIGAKRVVLDTIETLFSGLSDELILRAELRRLFRWLKDKGVTAVITGERGEGALTRQGLEEYVSDCVILLDHRVIDQVSTRRLRIVKYRGSAHGTNEYPFLIDENGIGLLPITSMGLQHEVSAERVPTGITRLDEMLGGKGYYRGSTVLISGTAGSGKSSLASHFVNAACERGERCLYIAFEESPQQIVRNMSSIGLDLERWVRKGLLRFHAARSTVYGLEMHLVSCHKLILEFKPGVVVLDPIGTLTMAGTTSDTTSMLTRLMDFLKSKQITAVWTSLTSGNEKEKTDVAISSLVDTWLLLRDIELGGERNRAIYVLKSRGMAHSNQIREFLLTDHGIELADVYLGPEGVLTGTARKSQESKETAQALARELDIQAKRRKLARKRQVLEARIAAMRSDFDAEQEEMNRVIGEDQDREEVIRQDRQRIAVSRQANGKQPAKLRAR
;
A
#
# COMPACT_ATOMS: atom_id res chain seq x y z
N MET A 1 -16.90 -39.04 46.46
CA MET A 1 -17.50 -37.96 45.66
C MET A 1 -17.09 -36.63 46.26
N THR A 2 -15.95 -36.08 45.83
CA THR A 2 -15.43 -34.79 46.31
C THR A 2 -15.60 -33.79 45.15
N LYS A 3 -16.49 -32.81 45.34
CA LYS A 3 -16.73 -31.72 44.39
C LYS A 3 -15.49 -30.82 44.30
N SER A 4 -14.79 -30.87 43.19
CA SER A 4 -13.77 -29.91 42.81
C SER A 4 -14.45 -28.57 42.53
N ALA A 5 -14.18 -27.57 43.36
CA ALA A 5 -14.62 -26.21 43.16
C ALA A 5 -13.79 -25.58 42.03
N ASN A 6 -14.45 -25.34 40.92
CA ASN A 6 -13.89 -24.60 39.76
C ASN A 6 -13.67 -23.14 40.19
N ARG A 7 -12.46 -22.81 40.63
CA ARG A 7 -12.04 -21.41 40.82
C ARG A 7 -11.74 -20.80 39.46
N THR A 8 -12.69 -20.06 38.90
CA THR A 8 -12.45 -19.13 37.81
C THR A 8 -11.32 -18.15 38.23
N PRO A 9 -10.22 -18.02 37.52
CA PRO A 9 -9.22 -17.01 37.84
C PRO A 9 -9.83 -15.64 37.57
N THR A 10 -10.14 -14.90 38.65
CA THR A 10 -10.46 -13.46 38.53
C THR A 10 -9.18 -12.73 38.13
N ASN A 11 -9.01 -12.55 36.81
CA ASN A 11 -7.95 -11.73 36.25
C ASN A 11 -8.28 -10.25 36.58
N ARG A 12 -7.99 -9.82 37.82
CA ARG A 12 -8.08 -8.42 38.23
C ARG A 12 -6.87 -7.69 37.64
N SER A 13 -6.99 -7.24 36.41
CA SER A 13 -6.02 -6.31 35.80
C SER A 13 -5.92 -5.06 36.69
N LEU A 14 -4.69 -4.51 36.80
CA LEU A 14 -4.42 -3.26 37.51
C LEU A 14 -5.34 -2.14 36.95
N PRO A 15 -6.09 -1.39 37.79
CA PRO A 15 -6.86 -0.25 37.33
C PRO A 15 -5.96 0.79 36.66
N LYS A 16 -6.37 1.31 35.49
CA LYS A 16 -5.62 2.30 34.71
C LYS A 16 -6.40 3.59 34.56
N THR A 17 -5.66 4.69 34.42
CA THR A 17 -6.17 6.01 34.09
C THR A 17 -5.78 6.31 32.65
N PRO A 18 -6.74 6.43 31.72
CA PRO A 18 -6.44 6.78 30.32
C PRO A 18 -5.73 8.14 30.26
N VAL A 19 -4.69 8.23 29.43
CA VAL A 19 -3.95 9.47 29.22
C VAL A 19 -4.66 10.35 28.20
N GLY A 20 -5.29 9.72 27.19
CA GLY A 20 -5.91 10.38 26.06
C GLY A 20 -4.92 10.79 24.98
N ILE A 21 -3.64 10.51 25.15
CA ILE A 21 -2.60 10.71 24.12
C ILE A 21 -2.62 9.52 23.20
N GLN A 22 -2.83 9.80 21.91
CA GLN A 22 -2.92 8.78 20.87
C GLN A 22 -1.67 7.89 20.86
N GLY A 23 -1.86 6.58 20.91
CA GLY A 23 -0.80 5.58 20.91
C GLY A 23 -0.24 5.29 22.30
N LEU A 24 -0.22 6.24 23.26
CA LEU A 24 0.31 6.01 24.61
C LEU A 24 -0.59 5.06 25.40
N ASP A 25 -1.90 5.23 25.32
CA ASP A 25 -2.84 4.31 25.96
C ASP A 25 -2.76 2.89 25.38
N GLU A 26 -2.45 2.76 24.09
CA GLU A 26 -2.26 1.46 23.43
C GLU A 26 -1.03 0.72 23.96
N ILE A 27 0.14 1.37 24.00
CA ILE A 27 1.39 0.74 24.46
C ILE A 27 1.43 0.49 25.97
N THR A 28 0.62 1.23 26.73
CA THR A 28 0.44 1.02 28.18
C THR A 28 -0.70 0.04 28.48
N GLY A 29 -1.46 -0.39 27.46
CA GLY A 29 -2.62 -1.27 27.63
C GLY A 29 -3.78 -0.61 28.39
N GLY A 30 -4.05 0.68 28.14
CA GLY A 30 -5.18 1.44 28.65
C GLY A 30 -4.85 2.61 29.59
N GLY A 31 -3.60 3.07 29.64
CA GLY A 31 -3.18 4.27 30.36
C GLY A 31 -2.21 4.03 31.52
N LEU A 32 -2.07 5.03 32.41
CA LEU A 32 -1.15 5.01 33.56
C LEU A 32 -1.80 4.27 34.76
N PRO A 33 -0.98 3.76 35.73
CA PRO A 33 -1.51 3.07 36.89
C PRO A 33 -2.35 4.02 37.76
N ARG A 34 -3.65 3.73 37.90
CA ARG A 34 -4.58 4.58 38.64
C ARG A 34 -4.21 4.70 40.11
N GLY A 35 -4.25 5.94 40.64
CA GLY A 35 -3.95 6.23 42.02
C GLY A 35 -2.47 5.99 42.40
N ARG A 36 -1.57 5.99 41.42
CA ARG A 36 -0.14 5.74 41.64
C ARG A 36 0.74 6.74 40.88
N PRO A 37 1.97 6.98 41.37
CA PRO A 37 2.91 7.86 40.71
C PRO A 37 3.56 7.21 39.48
N THR A 38 3.60 7.96 38.38
CA THR A 38 4.36 7.69 37.17
C THR A 38 5.47 8.72 37.03
N LEU A 39 6.68 8.27 36.81
CA LEU A 39 7.84 9.12 36.53
C LEU A 39 8.02 9.28 35.03
N ILE A 40 8.15 10.51 34.54
CA ILE A 40 8.56 10.85 33.17
C ILE A 40 9.94 11.48 33.24
N CYS A 41 10.94 10.79 32.75
CA CYS A 41 12.33 11.27 32.74
C CYS A 41 12.85 11.51 31.34
N GLY A 42 13.83 12.41 31.19
CA GLY A 42 14.44 12.73 29.90
C GLY A 42 15.31 13.98 29.97
N SER A 43 16.08 14.23 28.92
CA SER A 43 16.90 15.42 28.76
C SER A 43 16.07 16.71 28.62
N SER A 44 16.71 17.87 28.77
CA SER A 44 16.05 19.16 28.51
C SER A 44 15.53 19.22 27.08
N GLY A 45 14.35 19.81 26.86
CA GLY A 45 13.72 19.96 25.54
C GLY A 45 13.13 18.67 24.92
N CYS A 46 13.13 17.54 25.63
CA CYS A 46 12.53 16.30 25.11
C CYS A 46 11.00 16.25 25.17
N GLY A 47 10.32 17.18 25.89
CA GLY A 47 8.86 17.29 25.94
C GLY A 47 8.21 16.79 27.24
N LYS A 48 8.93 16.68 28.36
CA LYS A 48 8.40 16.21 29.67
C LYS A 48 7.24 17.02 30.18
N THR A 49 7.44 18.34 30.34
CA THR A 49 6.43 19.31 30.79
C THR A 49 5.20 19.26 29.92
N LEU A 50 5.41 19.16 28.61
CA LEU A 50 4.33 19.10 27.62
C LEU A 50 3.48 17.83 27.75
N LEU A 51 4.14 16.65 27.87
CA LEU A 51 3.43 15.38 28.07
C LEU A 51 2.63 15.39 29.38
N ALA A 52 3.22 15.94 30.44
CA ALA A 52 2.57 16.07 31.73
C ALA A 52 1.37 17.05 31.69
N MET A 53 1.50 18.16 30.98
CA MET A 53 0.41 19.12 30.80
C MET A 53 -0.73 18.50 29.96
N GLU A 54 -0.41 17.83 28.87
CA GLU A 54 -1.40 17.15 28.02
C GLU A 54 -2.16 16.07 28.77
N PHE A 55 -1.50 15.33 29.66
CA PHE A 55 -2.14 14.37 30.58
C PHE A 55 -3.24 15.06 31.42
N LEU A 56 -3.02 16.27 31.93
CA LEU A 56 -4.04 17.01 32.70
C LEU A 56 -5.14 17.57 31.81
N VAL A 57 -4.78 18.22 30.70
CA VAL A 57 -5.73 18.83 29.77
C VAL A 57 -6.70 17.78 29.20
N ARG A 58 -6.19 16.66 28.72
CA ARG A 58 -7.04 15.57 28.23
C ARG A 58 -7.84 14.90 29.36
N GLY A 59 -7.27 14.83 30.56
CA GLY A 59 -7.99 14.40 31.76
C GLY A 59 -9.23 15.23 32.01
N ALA A 60 -9.05 16.54 32.03
CA ALA A 60 -10.12 17.51 32.27
C ALA A 60 -11.17 17.54 31.15
N THR A 61 -10.73 17.49 29.88
CA THR A 61 -11.59 17.69 28.69
C THR A 61 -12.27 16.42 28.21
N GLN A 62 -11.56 15.28 28.23
CA GLN A 62 -12.07 14.03 27.67
C GLN A 62 -12.66 13.08 28.71
N PHE A 63 -12.09 13.08 29.94
CA PHE A 63 -12.47 12.11 30.97
C PHE A 63 -13.18 12.75 32.16
N GLY A 64 -13.34 14.08 32.19
CA GLY A 64 -13.98 14.80 33.29
C GLY A 64 -13.20 14.69 34.61
N GLU A 65 -11.91 14.43 34.57
CA GLU A 65 -11.02 14.31 35.72
C GLU A 65 -10.23 15.61 35.92
N PRO A 66 -10.59 16.48 36.90
CA PRO A 66 -9.84 17.70 37.19
C PRO A 66 -8.41 17.37 37.65
N GLY A 67 -7.48 18.32 37.37
CA GLY A 67 -6.08 18.10 37.70
C GLY A 67 -5.37 19.31 38.26
N VAL A 68 -4.33 19.05 39.06
CA VAL A 68 -3.41 20.04 39.61
C VAL A 68 -2.08 19.94 38.90
N PHE A 69 -1.55 21.07 38.41
CA PHE A 69 -0.18 21.20 37.93
C PHE A 69 0.61 22.04 38.96
N MET A 70 1.57 21.44 39.60
CA MET A 70 2.46 22.14 40.51
C MET A 70 3.83 22.27 39.85
N ALA A 71 4.21 23.48 39.54
CA ALA A 71 5.46 23.83 38.88
C ALA A 71 6.48 24.37 39.90
N PHE A 72 7.75 24.05 39.70
CA PHE A 72 8.84 24.53 40.52
C PHE A 72 9.83 25.43 39.75
N GLU A 73 9.74 25.47 38.43
CA GLU A 73 10.65 26.24 37.57
C GLU A 73 9.91 27.31 36.76
N GLU A 74 8.80 26.98 36.14
CA GLU A 74 8.04 27.88 35.26
C GLU A 74 6.80 28.44 35.97
N THR A 75 6.52 29.73 35.75
CA THR A 75 5.31 30.36 36.27
C THR A 75 4.06 29.89 35.53
N ALA A 76 2.89 30.03 36.16
CA ALA A 76 1.59 29.70 35.51
C ALA A 76 1.40 30.46 34.18
N HIS A 77 1.88 31.70 34.10
CA HIS A 77 1.79 32.50 32.87
C HIS A 77 2.65 31.93 31.75
N GLU A 78 3.89 31.58 32.03
CA GLU A 78 4.81 30.96 31.06
C GLU A 78 4.26 29.63 30.56
N LEU A 79 3.80 28.76 31.45
CA LEU A 79 3.18 27.48 31.10
C LEU A 79 1.98 27.68 30.16
N THR A 80 1.10 28.67 30.44
CA THR A 80 -0.05 28.97 29.60
C THR A 80 0.39 29.42 28.20
N GLN A 81 1.41 30.26 28.09
CA GLN A 81 1.94 30.70 26.81
C GLN A 81 2.58 29.55 26.02
N ASN A 82 3.36 28.70 26.68
CA ASN A 82 4.09 27.61 26.04
C ASN A 82 3.16 26.56 25.40
N VAL A 83 1.97 26.31 25.96
CA VAL A 83 1.05 25.28 25.45
C VAL A 83 -0.07 25.82 24.56
N ARG A 84 -0.20 27.16 24.44
CA ARG A 84 -1.24 27.79 23.61
C ARG A 84 -1.11 27.42 22.13
N SER A 85 0.12 27.28 21.63
CA SER A 85 0.41 26.87 20.25
C SER A 85 0.00 25.42 19.94
N LEU A 86 -0.29 24.62 20.96
CA LEU A 86 -0.74 23.23 20.86
C LEU A 86 -2.27 23.10 20.99
N GLY A 87 -2.99 24.22 20.92
CA GLY A 87 -4.44 24.25 21.03
C GLY A 87 -4.99 24.06 22.44
N PHE A 88 -4.16 24.19 23.49
CA PHE A 88 -4.59 24.05 24.89
C PHE A 88 -4.92 25.42 25.50
N ASP A 89 -6.20 25.64 25.80
CA ASP A 89 -6.67 26.84 26.49
C ASP A 89 -6.69 26.60 28.00
N LEU A 90 -5.53 26.84 28.65
CA LEU A 90 -5.42 26.69 30.11
C LEU A 90 -6.20 27.76 30.87
N ASP A 91 -6.34 28.99 30.34
CA ASP A 91 -7.08 30.06 30.98
C ASP A 91 -8.56 29.68 31.17
N ASP A 92 -9.19 29.10 30.12
CA ASP A 92 -10.56 28.59 30.22
C ASP A 92 -10.69 27.42 31.20
N LEU A 93 -9.74 26.46 31.18
CA LEU A 93 -9.76 25.30 32.07
C LEU A 93 -9.56 25.70 33.55
N VAL A 94 -8.74 26.70 33.83
CA VAL A 94 -8.56 27.24 35.18
C VAL A 94 -9.81 27.99 35.63
N ALA A 95 -10.40 28.86 34.78
CA ALA A 95 -11.62 29.56 35.09
C ALA A 95 -12.81 28.62 35.42
N ARG A 96 -12.87 27.47 34.75
CA ARG A 96 -13.87 26.41 35.02
C ARG A 96 -13.52 25.47 36.16
N LYS A 97 -12.44 25.71 36.89
CA LYS A 97 -11.93 24.84 37.98
C LYS A 97 -11.69 23.37 37.52
N LYS A 98 -11.29 23.22 36.27
CA LYS A 98 -10.89 21.90 35.73
C LYS A 98 -9.39 21.63 35.88
N ILE A 99 -8.59 22.69 35.89
CA ILE A 99 -7.14 22.64 36.17
C ILE A 99 -6.84 23.72 37.21
N ALA A 100 -5.97 23.39 38.17
CA ALA A 100 -5.33 24.36 39.05
C ALA A 100 -3.84 24.39 38.70
N LEU A 101 -3.33 25.61 38.43
CA LEU A 101 -1.89 25.85 38.23
C LEU A 101 -1.35 26.47 39.50
N ASP A 102 -0.35 25.84 40.08
CA ASP A 102 0.30 26.33 41.30
C ASP A 102 1.83 26.40 41.09
N PHE A 103 2.42 27.55 41.39
CA PHE A 103 3.85 27.76 41.29
C PHE A 103 4.47 27.85 42.69
N VAL A 104 5.41 26.98 42.97
CA VAL A 104 6.12 26.92 44.24
C VAL A 104 7.58 27.30 44.00
N ARG A 105 7.95 28.48 44.50
CA ARG A 105 9.36 28.90 44.49
C ARG A 105 10.07 28.27 45.65
N VAL A 106 11.11 27.47 45.36
CA VAL A 106 11.98 26.87 46.38
C VAL A 106 13.21 27.76 46.55
N GLU A 107 13.29 28.48 47.66
CA GLU A 107 14.46 29.32 47.95
C GLU A 107 15.47 28.54 48.79
N ARG A 108 16.71 28.45 48.33
CA ARG A 108 17.80 27.72 49.01
C ARG A 108 18.09 28.27 50.42
N SER A 109 17.91 29.57 50.63
CA SER A 109 18.10 30.23 51.92
C SER A 109 17.17 29.74 53.03
N GLU A 110 15.95 29.34 52.68
CA GLU A 110 14.97 28.82 53.65
C GLU A 110 15.34 27.40 54.13
N ILE A 111 16.05 26.62 53.31
CA ILE A 111 16.46 25.25 53.59
C ILE A 111 17.70 25.26 54.52
N GLU A 112 18.61 26.22 54.34
CA GLU A 112 19.85 26.33 55.14
C GLU A 112 19.62 26.87 56.55
N GLU A 113 18.61 27.75 56.78
CA GLU A 113 18.34 28.34 58.10
C GLU A 113 17.64 27.40 59.09
N THR A 114 16.83 26.45 58.62
CA THR A 114 16.04 25.55 59.48
C THR A 114 16.72 24.23 59.80
N GLY A 115 17.78 23.84 59.07
CA GLY A 115 18.54 22.61 59.29
C GLY A 115 17.81 21.28 59.10
N GLU A 116 16.50 21.30 58.87
CA GLU A 116 15.66 20.15 58.55
C GLU A 116 14.84 20.46 57.28
N TYR A 117 15.08 19.70 56.21
CA TYR A 117 14.27 19.75 55.02
C TYR A 117 12.93 19.04 55.27
N ASP A 118 11.82 19.75 55.23
CA ASP A 118 10.49 19.19 55.46
C ASP A 118 9.53 19.51 54.33
N LEU A 119 8.93 18.46 53.76
CA LEU A 119 7.89 18.57 52.73
C LEU A 119 6.47 18.90 53.25
N GLU A 120 6.29 19.16 54.56
CA GLU A 120 4.95 19.39 55.15
C GLU A 120 4.26 20.59 54.50
N GLY A 121 4.95 21.69 54.29
CA GLY A 121 4.40 22.86 53.59
C GLY A 121 3.91 22.55 52.19
N LEU A 122 4.67 21.71 51.46
CA LEU A 122 4.29 21.23 50.13
C LEU A 122 3.03 20.35 50.21
N PHE A 123 2.97 19.42 51.17
CA PHE A 123 1.79 18.56 51.33
C PHE A 123 0.53 19.34 51.67
N VAL A 124 0.61 20.34 52.53
CA VAL A 124 -0.53 21.21 52.89
C VAL A 124 -1.02 21.97 51.64
N ARG A 125 -0.10 22.57 50.89
CA ARG A 125 -0.43 23.34 49.68
C ARG A 125 -1.01 22.46 48.59
N LEU A 126 -0.38 21.32 48.34
CA LEU A 126 -0.86 20.36 47.33
C LEU A 126 -2.23 19.77 47.74
N ASN A 127 -2.44 19.48 49.01
CA ASN A 127 -3.74 19.02 49.53
C ASN A 127 -4.83 20.06 49.31
N HIS A 128 -4.53 21.34 49.63
CA HIS A 128 -5.49 22.43 49.39
C HIS A 128 -5.83 22.55 47.90
N ALA A 129 -4.84 22.49 47.01
CA ALA A 129 -5.08 22.53 45.57
C ALA A 129 -5.95 21.36 45.07
N ILE A 130 -5.68 20.13 45.53
CA ILE A 130 -6.45 18.94 45.20
C ILE A 130 -7.92 19.08 45.66
N GLU A 131 -8.12 19.49 46.91
CA GLU A 131 -9.46 19.61 47.50
C GLU A 131 -10.29 20.75 46.87
N SER A 132 -9.62 21.87 46.51
CA SER A 132 -10.30 23.06 45.95
C SER A 132 -11.04 22.79 44.64
N ILE A 133 -10.56 21.84 43.82
CA ILE A 133 -11.16 21.49 42.52
C ILE A 133 -11.58 20.01 42.45
N GLY A 134 -11.38 19.23 43.52
CA GLY A 134 -11.65 17.80 43.53
C GLY A 134 -10.76 17.02 42.56
N ALA A 135 -9.47 17.37 42.49
CA ALA A 135 -8.53 16.81 41.52
C ALA A 135 -8.40 15.30 41.63
N LYS A 136 -8.32 14.63 40.47
CA LYS A 136 -8.03 13.20 40.30
C LYS A 136 -6.64 12.96 39.72
N ARG A 137 -6.09 13.99 39.08
CA ARG A 137 -4.76 13.96 38.45
C ARG A 137 -3.86 15.04 39.06
N VAL A 138 -2.60 14.72 39.21
CA VAL A 138 -1.58 15.62 39.77
C VAL A 138 -0.35 15.58 38.90
N VAL A 139 0.27 16.71 38.65
CA VAL A 139 1.58 16.83 38.02
C VAL A 139 2.51 17.60 38.94
N LEU A 140 3.74 17.09 39.10
CA LEU A 140 4.85 17.77 39.78
C LEU A 140 6.01 17.94 38.80
N ASP A 141 6.38 19.21 38.45
CA ASP A 141 7.32 19.52 37.36
C ASP A 141 8.30 20.64 37.77
N THR A 142 9.60 20.42 37.97
CA THR A 142 10.37 19.17 37.97
C THR A 142 10.79 18.81 39.36
N ILE A 143 10.92 17.51 39.66
CA ILE A 143 11.22 17.04 41.03
C ILE A 143 12.65 17.41 41.50
N GLU A 144 13.58 17.59 40.57
CA GLU A 144 14.97 17.95 40.89
C GLU A 144 15.07 19.31 41.57
N THR A 145 14.26 20.26 41.15
CA THR A 145 14.23 21.59 41.74
C THR A 145 13.77 21.55 43.18
N LEU A 146 12.77 20.69 43.46
CA LEU A 146 12.30 20.48 44.83
C LEU A 146 13.40 19.93 45.76
N PHE A 147 14.30 19.11 45.26
CA PHE A 147 15.33 18.46 46.04
C PHE A 147 16.76 19.02 45.82
N SER A 148 16.88 20.14 45.12
CA SER A 148 18.17 20.72 44.73
C SER A 148 19.07 21.14 45.88
N GLY A 149 18.52 21.29 47.09
CA GLY A 149 19.26 21.61 48.33
C GLY A 149 19.70 20.38 49.13
N LEU A 150 19.25 19.17 48.80
CA LEU A 150 19.58 17.97 49.52
C LEU A 150 20.83 17.29 48.93
N SER A 151 21.92 17.26 49.69
CA SER A 151 23.14 16.58 49.31
C SER A 151 23.20 15.12 49.82
N ASP A 152 22.38 14.77 50.83
CA ASP A 152 22.33 13.43 51.40
C ASP A 152 21.35 12.52 50.68
N GLU A 153 21.87 11.52 50.00
CA GLU A 153 21.09 10.55 49.20
C GLU A 153 20.09 9.74 50.05
N LEU A 154 20.39 9.49 51.34
CA LEU A 154 19.51 8.73 52.22
C LEU A 154 18.28 9.56 52.61
N ILE A 155 18.46 10.84 52.89
CA ILE A 155 17.39 11.79 53.20
C ILE A 155 16.51 11.95 51.94
N LEU A 156 17.12 12.19 50.80
CA LEU A 156 16.42 12.31 49.54
C LEU A 156 15.54 11.06 49.25
N ARG A 157 16.09 9.88 49.43
CA ARG A 157 15.36 8.62 49.26
C ARG A 157 14.17 8.48 50.22
N ALA A 158 14.34 8.93 51.48
CA ALA A 158 13.28 8.89 52.49
C ALA A 158 12.14 9.85 52.12
N GLU A 159 12.44 11.09 51.74
CA GLU A 159 11.44 12.10 51.35
C GLU A 159 10.73 11.76 50.02
N LEU A 160 11.42 11.22 49.05
CA LEU A 160 10.80 10.69 47.83
C LEU A 160 9.79 9.57 48.15
N ARG A 161 10.15 8.65 49.04
CA ARG A 161 9.22 7.58 49.46
C ARG A 161 8.03 8.15 50.22
N ARG A 162 8.23 9.19 51.04
CA ARG A 162 7.15 9.86 51.77
C ARG A 162 6.19 10.54 50.82
N LEU A 163 6.69 11.32 49.83
CA LEU A 163 5.90 11.99 48.80
C LEU A 163 5.08 10.98 47.99
N PHE A 164 5.72 9.92 47.51
CA PHE A 164 5.01 8.94 46.65
C PHE A 164 4.00 8.12 47.45
N ARG A 165 4.21 7.84 48.71
CA ARG A 165 3.25 7.22 49.61
C ARG A 165 2.07 8.15 49.84
N TRP A 166 2.31 9.41 50.13
CA TRP A 166 1.29 10.42 50.35
C TRP A 166 0.37 10.58 49.12
N LEU A 167 0.93 10.64 47.88
CA LEU A 167 0.16 10.67 46.62
C LEU A 167 -0.71 9.43 46.48
N LYS A 168 -0.22 8.26 46.82
CA LYS A 168 -1.00 7.01 46.81
C LYS A 168 -2.16 7.03 47.82
N ASP A 169 -1.89 7.51 49.03
CA ASP A 169 -2.89 7.58 50.11
C ASP A 169 -4.03 8.57 49.74
N LYS A 170 -3.72 9.63 48.98
CA LYS A 170 -4.71 10.55 48.39
C LYS A 170 -5.49 9.94 47.24
N GLY A 171 -5.07 8.82 46.67
CA GLY A 171 -5.72 8.13 45.58
C GLY A 171 -5.68 8.88 44.23
N VAL A 172 -4.79 9.86 44.11
CA VAL A 172 -4.62 10.63 42.85
C VAL A 172 -3.65 9.91 41.92
N THR A 173 -3.91 9.99 40.60
CA THR A 173 -2.95 9.53 39.59
C THR A 173 -1.95 10.65 39.35
N ALA A 174 -0.70 10.42 39.73
CA ALA A 174 0.34 11.44 39.69
C ALA A 174 1.33 11.20 38.54
N VAL A 175 1.69 12.26 37.83
CA VAL A 175 2.80 12.32 36.89
C VAL A 175 3.86 13.23 37.48
N ILE A 176 5.08 12.75 37.55
CA ILE A 176 6.21 13.45 38.11
C ILE A 176 7.27 13.52 37.02
N THR A 177 7.76 14.70 36.71
CA THR A 177 8.83 14.85 35.71
C THR A 177 10.20 14.89 36.40
N GLY A 178 11.20 14.36 35.71
CA GLY A 178 12.57 14.32 36.18
C GLY A 178 13.58 14.47 35.05
N GLU A 179 14.73 15.09 35.37
CA GLU A 179 15.83 15.21 34.42
C GLU A 179 16.64 13.92 34.32
N ARG A 180 17.13 13.63 33.14
CA ARG A 180 18.02 12.49 32.89
C ARG A 180 19.38 12.74 33.49
N GLY A 181 19.94 11.73 34.20
CA GLY A 181 21.30 11.73 34.69
C GLY A 181 22.34 11.21 33.70
N GLU A 182 23.60 11.45 33.95
CA GLU A 182 24.70 10.85 33.23
C GLU A 182 24.83 9.36 33.58
N GLY A 183 24.46 8.47 32.65
CA GLY A 183 24.49 7.02 32.86
C GLY A 183 23.34 6.43 33.69
N ALA A 184 22.40 7.25 34.18
CA ALA A 184 21.19 6.85 34.89
C ALA A 184 19.94 7.40 34.23
N LEU A 185 18.74 6.85 34.56
CA LEU A 185 17.48 7.32 34.02
C LEU A 185 17.09 8.70 34.56
N THR A 186 17.44 8.98 35.79
CA THR A 186 17.25 10.26 36.47
C THR A 186 18.56 10.78 37.05
N ARG A 187 18.60 12.06 37.36
CA ARG A 187 19.82 12.73 37.85
C ARG A 187 20.34 12.13 39.19
N GLN A 188 19.41 11.73 40.05
CA GLN A 188 19.75 11.15 41.37
C GLN A 188 19.73 9.60 41.35
N GLY A 189 19.16 8.97 40.28
CA GLY A 189 19.09 7.52 40.15
C GLY A 189 18.18 6.81 41.13
N LEU A 190 17.35 7.54 41.88
CA LEU A 190 16.53 7.02 42.97
C LEU A 190 15.04 6.97 42.65
N GLU A 191 14.56 7.92 41.93
CA GLU A 191 13.13 8.14 41.63
C GLU A 191 12.54 6.96 40.90
N GLU A 192 13.31 6.33 40.03
CA GLU A 192 12.89 5.16 39.26
C GLU A 192 12.59 3.93 40.12
N TYR A 193 13.25 3.80 41.27
CA TYR A 193 13.02 2.67 42.20
C TYR A 193 11.69 2.80 42.94
N VAL A 194 11.26 4.02 43.21
CA VAL A 194 10.06 4.30 44.00
C VAL A 194 8.78 4.35 43.14
N SER A 195 8.91 4.78 41.90
CA SER A 195 7.79 4.89 40.96
C SER A 195 7.21 3.54 40.53
N ASP A 196 5.91 3.48 40.30
CA ASP A 196 5.22 2.28 39.80
C ASP A 196 5.29 2.15 38.26
N CYS A 197 5.37 3.27 37.56
CA CYS A 197 5.61 3.37 36.12
C CYS A 197 6.72 4.37 35.84
N VAL A 198 7.60 4.07 34.89
CA VAL A 198 8.69 4.94 34.42
C VAL A 198 8.67 5.03 32.91
N ILE A 199 8.55 6.23 32.41
CA ILE A 199 8.55 6.58 30.98
C ILE A 199 9.81 7.42 30.71
N LEU A 200 10.63 6.98 29.77
CA LEU A 200 11.80 7.71 29.29
C LEU A 200 11.47 8.43 27.99
N LEU A 201 11.69 9.74 27.96
CA LEU A 201 11.69 10.54 26.75
C LEU A 201 13.13 10.81 26.32
N ASP A 202 13.40 10.59 25.06
CA ASP A 202 14.73 10.79 24.48
C ASP A 202 14.62 11.68 23.24
N HIS A 203 15.55 12.61 23.09
CA HIS A 203 15.65 13.53 21.97
C HIS A 203 17.04 13.38 21.36
N ARG A 204 17.11 12.76 20.18
CA ARG A 204 18.35 12.49 19.46
C ARG A 204 18.45 13.36 18.22
N VAL A 205 19.63 13.86 17.96
CA VAL A 205 19.97 14.53 16.70
C VAL A 205 21.07 13.71 16.02
N ILE A 206 20.76 13.13 14.89
CA ILE A 206 21.68 12.33 14.07
C ILE A 206 21.67 12.94 12.66
N ASP A 207 22.82 13.26 12.10
CA ASP A 207 22.96 13.86 10.77
C ASP A 207 22.04 15.08 10.55
N GLN A 208 21.98 15.98 11.53
CA GLN A 208 21.14 17.18 11.57
C GLN A 208 19.62 16.90 11.66
N VAL A 209 19.22 15.64 11.74
CA VAL A 209 17.80 15.24 11.85
C VAL A 209 17.46 14.95 13.31
N SER A 210 16.45 15.66 13.82
CA SER A 210 15.94 15.50 15.17
C SER A 210 14.85 14.41 15.23
N THR A 211 14.99 13.50 16.20
CA THR A 211 14.00 12.44 16.46
C THR A 211 13.67 12.38 17.93
N ARG A 212 12.39 12.41 18.30
CA ARG A 212 11.93 12.19 19.68
C ARG A 212 11.39 10.77 19.81
N ARG A 213 11.77 10.09 20.91
CA ARG A 213 11.36 8.72 21.21
C ARG A 213 10.88 8.60 22.65
N LEU A 214 9.89 7.74 22.87
CA LEU A 214 9.37 7.38 24.17
C LEU A 214 9.58 5.88 24.40
N ARG A 215 9.99 5.51 25.61
CA ARG A 215 10.11 4.11 26.05
C ARG A 215 9.52 3.94 27.44
N ILE A 216 8.72 2.88 27.61
CA ILE A 216 8.28 2.46 28.94
C ILE A 216 9.38 1.57 29.53
N VAL A 217 10.07 2.08 30.52
CA VAL A 217 11.20 1.38 31.16
C VAL A 217 10.69 0.39 32.21
N LYS A 218 9.57 0.75 32.86
CA LYS A 218 9.01 0.00 33.97
C LYS A 218 7.50 0.25 34.04
N TYR A 219 6.74 -0.82 34.31
CA TYR A 219 5.33 -0.72 34.62
C TYR A 219 4.94 -1.89 35.54
N ARG A 220 4.80 -1.63 36.86
CA ARG A 220 4.50 -2.66 37.87
C ARG A 220 3.09 -3.16 37.74
N GLY A 221 2.92 -4.47 37.63
CA GLY A 221 1.62 -5.13 37.58
C GLY A 221 0.86 -5.05 36.25
N SER A 222 1.54 -4.64 35.18
CA SER A 222 0.96 -4.64 33.82
C SER A 222 1.99 -5.03 32.77
N ALA A 223 1.57 -5.80 31.77
CA ALA A 223 2.31 -5.90 30.53
C ALA A 223 2.27 -4.55 29.79
N HIS A 224 3.33 -4.22 29.10
CA HIS A 224 3.50 -2.97 28.37
C HIS A 224 4.44 -3.18 27.17
N GLY A 225 4.40 -2.26 26.23
CA GLY A 225 5.37 -2.23 25.14
C GLY A 225 6.77 -1.87 25.64
N THR A 226 7.77 -2.65 25.27
CA THR A 226 9.16 -2.50 25.74
C THR A 226 10.08 -1.81 24.75
N ASN A 227 9.58 -1.54 23.53
CA ASN A 227 10.34 -0.91 22.46
C ASN A 227 10.45 0.61 22.65
N GLU A 228 11.28 1.24 21.83
CA GLU A 228 11.30 2.69 21.66
C GLU A 228 10.25 3.07 20.63
N TYR A 229 9.40 4.04 20.96
CA TYR A 229 8.32 4.53 20.11
C TYR A 229 8.60 5.98 19.70
N PRO A 230 8.64 6.29 18.43
CA PRO A 230 8.77 7.66 17.96
C PRO A 230 7.49 8.44 18.25
N PHE A 231 7.63 9.73 18.56
CA PHE A 231 6.51 10.63 18.77
C PHE A 231 6.75 12.01 18.19
N LEU A 232 5.67 12.66 17.80
CA LEU A 232 5.59 14.03 17.33
C LEU A 232 5.02 14.94 18.39
N ILE A 233 5.42 16.21 18.36
CA ILE A 233 4.78 17.32 19.03
C ILE A 233 4.31 18.27 17.93
N ASP A 234 3.01 18.50 17.81
CA ASP A 234 2.41 19.39 16.82
C ASP A 234 1.26 20.21 17.42
N GLU A 235 0.52 20.94 16.59
CA GLU A 235 -0.60 21.78 17.02
C GLU A 235 -1.75 21.04 17.71
N ASN A 236 -1.75 19.72 17.75
CA ASN A 236 -2.76 18.90 18.44
C ASN A 236 -2.19 18.18 19.68
N GLY A 237 -0.94 18.48 20.04
CA GLY A 237 -0.23 17.86 21.15
C GLY A 237 0.72 16.76 20.73
N ILE A 238 0.81 15.71 21.54
CA ILE A 238 1.73 14.58 21.34
C ILE A 238 1.02 13.44 20.59
N GLY A 239 1.57 13.06 19.45
CA GLY A 239 1.17 11.88 18.68
C GLY A 239 2.24 10.79 18.78
N LEU A 240 1.88 9.63 19.34
CA LEU A 240 2.76 8.46 19.48
C LEU A 240 2.34 7.35 18.52
N LEU A 241 3.30 6.68 17.91
CA LEU A 241 3.05 5.53 17.04
C LEU A 241 3.30 4.20 17.75
N PRO A 242 2.26 3.39 17.98
CA PRO A 242 2.39 2.08 18.60
C PRO A 242 2.80 0.94 17.64
N ILE A 243 3.28 1.26 16.43
CA ILE A 243 3.47 0.32 15.30
C ILE A 243 4.38 -0.88 15.59
N THR A 244 5.20 -0.82 16.61
CA THR A 244 6.07 -1.96 16.98
C THR A 244 5.33 -3.17 17.55
N SER A 245 4.04 -3.03 17.84
CA SER A 245 3.18 -4.09 18.38
C SER A 245 2.17 -4.69 17.39
N MET A 246 2.14 -4.20 16.14
CA MET A 246 1.23 -4.73 15.13
C MET A 246 1.76 -6.08 14.62
N GLY A 247 1.07 -7.17 14.98
CA GLY A 247 1.36 -8.51 14.49
C GLY A 247 0.86 -8.70 13.05
N LEU A 248 1.24 -9.84 12.44
CA LEU A 248 0.78 -10.24 11.08
C LEU A 248 -0.71 -10.65 11.02
N GLN A 249 -1.46 -10.48 12.11
CA GLN A 249 -2.88 -10.82 12.18
C GLN A 249 -3.73 -9.66 11.64
N HIS A 250 -4.00 -9.69 10.35
CA HIS A 250 -4.94 -8.77 9.70
C HIS A 250 -5.87 -9.57 8.78
N GLU A 251 -7.09 -9.09 8.62
CA GLU A 251 -8.03 -9.65 7.65
C GLU A 251 -7.53 -9.40 6.22
N VAL A 252 -7.67 -10.40 5.36
CA VAL A 252 -7.26 -10.31 3.96
C VAL A 252 -8.51 -10.21 3.09
N SER A 253 -8.61 -9.15 2.30
CA SER A 253 -9.72 -8.97 1.36
C SER A 253 -9.51 -9.78 0.09
N ALA A 254 -10.56 -10.44 -0.40
CA ALA A 254 -10.59 -11.05 -1.72
C ALA A 254 -11.07 -10.08 -2.82
N GLU A 255 -11.46 -8.87 -2.45
CA GLU A 255 -11.90 -7.84 -3.39
C GLU A 255 -10.76 -7.39 -4.29
N ARG A 256 -11.08 -7.17 -5.57
CA ARG A 256 -10.12 -6.71 -6.58
C ARG A 256 -10.48 -5.29 -7.00
N VAL A 257 -9.48 -4.46 -7.15
CA VAL A 257 -9.60 -3.03 -7.47
C VAL A 257 -9.01 -2.79 -8.86
N PRO A 258 -9.82 -2.38 -9.84
CA PRO A 258 -9.32 -2.10 -11.20
C PRO A 258 -8.26 -1.00 -11.21
N THR A 259 -7.23 -1.18 -12.04
CA THR A 259 -6.15 -0.20 -12.19
C THR A 259 -6.56 1.05 -12.98
N GLY A 260 -7.65 0.97 -13.74
CA GLY A 260 -8.07 1.97 -14.72
C GLY A 260 -7.46 1.75 -16.10
N ILE A 261 -6.57 0.78 -16.26
CA ILE A 261 -5.95 0.40 -17.52
C ILE A 261 -6.37 -1.04 -17.83
N THR A 262 -7.35 -1.22 -18.72
CA THR A 262 -7.97 -2.51 -19.01
C THR A 262 -6.94 -3.60 -19.34
N ARG A 263 -5.95 -3.29 -20.16
CA ARG A 263 -4.89 -4.25 -20.52
C ARG A 263 -3.94 -4.58 -19.36
N LEU A 264 -3.74 -3.68 -18.41
CA LEU A 264 -2.99 -4.00 -17.18
C LEU A 264 -3.81 -4.91 -16.28
N ASP A 265 -5.13 -4.67 -16.19
CA ASP A 265 -6.03 -5.55 -15.46
C ASP A 265 -6.03 -6.96 -16.05
N GLU A 266 -6.01 -7.10 -17.39
CA GLU A 266 -5.84 -8.39 -18.08
C GLU A 266 -4.53 -9.09 -17.70
N MET A 267 -3.41 -8.36 -17.66
CA MET A 267 -2.12 -8.89 -17.21
C MET A 267 -2.14 -9.35 -15.75
N LEU A 268 -3.04 -8.82 -14.94
CA LEU A 268 -3.26 -9.14 -13.53
C LEU A 268 -4.47 -10.09 -13.32
N GLY A 269 -4.81 -10.91 -14.30
CA GLY A 269 -5.91 -11.87 -14.21
C GLY A 269 -7.31 -11.24 -14.35
N GLY A 270 -7.41 -10.11 -15.05
CA GLY A 270 -8.66 -9.49 -15.51
C GLY A 270 -9.35 -8.56 -14.51
N LYS A 271 -8.80 -8.33 -13.31
CA LYS A 271 -9.53 -7.61 -12.24
C LYS A 271 -8.72 -6.54 -11.48
N GLY A 272 -7.46 -6.27 -11.85
CA GLY A 272 -6.59 -5.30 -11.16
C GLY A 272 -5.94 -5.82 -9.87
N TYR A 273 -5.68 -4.96 -8.88
CA TYR A 273 -5.00 -5.28 -7.63
C TYR A 273 -5.95 -5.88 -6.57
N TYR A 274 -5.42 -6.58 -5.57
CA TYR A 274 -6.20 -6.87 -4.36
C TYR A 274 -6.33 -5.63 -3.49
N ARG A 275 -7.52 -5.42 -2.91
CA ARG A 275 -7.74 -4.37 -1.90
C ARG A 275 -6.84 -4.62 -0.68
N GLY A 276 -6.21 -3.57 -0.17
CA GLY A 276 -5.28 -3.67 0.94
C GLY A 276 -3.91 -4.25 0.58
N SER A 277 -3.62 -4.50 -0.71
CA SER A 277 -2.31 -4.96 -1.16
C SER A 277 -1.33 -3.80 -1.38
N THR A 278 -0.04 -4.12 -1.33
CA THR A 278 1.04 -3.18 -1.65
C THR A 278 1.60 -3.47 -3.03
N VAL A 279 1.55 -2.46 -3.90
CA VAL A 279 2.05 -2.47 -5.27
C VAL A 279 3.34 -1.66 -5.36
N LEU A 280 4.40 -2.24 -5.89
CA LEU A 280 5.64 -1.56 -6.20
C LEU A 280 5.74 -1.32 -7.70
N ILE A 281 5.98 -0.06 -8.10
CA ILE A 281 6.28 0.34 -9.46
C ILE A 281 7.74 0.77 -9.50
N SER A 282 8.60 -0.02 -10.11
CA SER A 282 10.02 0.28 -10.25
C SER A 282 10.42 0.61 -11.69
N GLY A 283 11.50 1.34 -11.86
CA GLY A 283 12.03 1.69 -13.18
C GLY A 283 13.00 2.86 -13.14
N THR A 284 13.64 3.13 -14.25
CA THR A 284 14.58 4.27 -14.43
C THR A 284 13.88 5.63 -14.30
N ALA A 285 14.64 6.70 -14.13
CA ALA A 285 14.09 8.07 -14.18
C ALA A 285 13.41 8.32 -15.54
N GLY A 286 12.22 8.96 -15.52
CA GLY A 286 11.47 9.24 -16.75
C GLY A 286 10.71 8.06 -17.37
N SER A 287 10.73 6.86 -16.77
CA SER A 287 10.03 5.68 -17.30
C SER A 287 8.49 5.73 -17.19
N GLY A 288 7.90 6.68 -16.41
CA GLY A 288 6.46 6.85 -16.28
C GLY A 288 5.86 6.26 -14.98
N LYS A 289 6.69 6.04 -13.93
CA LYS A 289 6.24 5.50 -12.63
C LYS A 289 5.15 6.35 -11.98
N SER A 290 5.40 7.65 -11.83
CA SER A 290 4.45 8.61 -11.25
C SER A 290 3.18 8.73 -12.10
N SER A 291 3.30 8.62 -13.44
CA SER A 291 2.15 8.60 -14.34
C SER A 291 1.27 7.37 -14.11
N LEU A 292 1.87 6.19 -13.95
CA LEU A 292 1.14 4.95 -13.67
C LEU A 292 0.45 4.98 -12.29
N ALA A 293 1.15 5.48 -11.26
CA ALA A 293 0.58 5.67 -9.93
C ALA A 293 -0.60 6.66 -9.96
N SER A 294 -0.44 7.79 -10.66
CA SER A 294 -1.48 8.82 -10.80
C SER A 294 -2.69 8.34 -11.60
N HIS A 295 -2.48 7.48 -12.60
CA HIS A 295 -3.58 6.87 -13.34
C HIS A 295 -4.44 5.98 -12.44
N PHE A 296 -3.83 5.20 -11.57
CA PHE A 296 -4.54 4.40 -10.56
C PHE A 296 -5.30 5.29 -9.56
N VAL A 297 -4.69 6.40 -9.11
CA VAL A 297 -5.34 7.41 -8.26
C VAL A 297 -6.57 7.99 -8.96
N ASN A 298 -6.45 8.36 -10.24
CA ASN A 298 -7.59 8.88 -11.01
C ASN A 298 -8.73 7.85 -11.06
N ALA A 299 -8.43 6.59 -11.38
CA ALA A 299 -9.42 5.52 -11.43
C ALA A 299 -10.06 5.24 -10.05
N ALA A 300 -9.30 5.34 -8.96
CA ALA A 300 -9.83 5.20 -7.61
C ALA A 300 -10.77 6.36 -7.25
N CYS A 301 -10.39 7.60 -7.57
CA CYS A 301 -11.24 8.77 -7.36
C CYS A 301 -12.52 8.73 -8.22
N GLU A 302 -12.48 8.18 -9.43
CA GLU A 302 -13.66 7.93 -10.26
C GLU A 302 -14.66 6.97 -9.61
N ARG A 303 -14.17 5.99 -8.86
CA ARG A 303 -14.98 5.09 -8.02
C ARG A 303 -15.47 5.74 -6.71
N GLY A 304 -15.12 7.01 -6.44
CA GLY A 304 -15.46 7.72 -5.21
C GLY A 304 -14.55 7.42 -4.02
N GLU A 305 -13.42 6.74 -4.22
CA GLU A 305 -12.46 6.43 -3.18
C GLU A 305 -11.57 7.64 -2.86
N ARG A 306 -11.29 7.86 -1.57
CA ARG A 306 -10.32 8.88 -1.16
C ARG A 306 -8.91 8.39 -1.40
N CYS A 307 -8.06 9.24 -1.97
CA CYS A 307 -6.67 8.95 -2.28
C CYS A 307 -5.75 9.95 -1.59
N LEU A 308 -4.73 9.46 -0.89
CA LEU A 308 -3.66 10.26 -0.31
C LEU A 308 -2.38 10.06 -1.12
N TYR A 309 -1.85 11.14 -1.70
CA TYR A 309 -0.61 11.11 -2.47
C TYR A 309 0.51 11.79 -1.68
N ILE A 310 1.51 11.01 -1.26
CA ILE A 310 2.67 11.49 -0.52
C ILE A 310 3.84 11.60 -1.49
N ALA A 311 4.26 12.83 -1.76
CA ALA A 311 5.32 13.15 -2.71
C ALA A 311 6.58 13.62 -2.00
N PHE A 312 7.73 13.03 -2.33
CA PHE A 312 9.02 13.35 -1.71
C PHE A 312 9.91 14.21 -2.62
N GLU A 313 9.63 14.29 -3.90
CA GLU A 313 10.44 15.02 -4.90
C GLU A 313 9.71 16.17 -5.56
N GLU A 314 8.46 16.00 -5.91
CA GLU A 314 7.68 16.97 -6.68
C GLU A 314 6.63 17.69 -5.83
N SER A 315 6.34 18.94 -6.14
CA SER A 315 5.22 19.66 -5.52
C SER A 315 3.88 19.20 -6.09
N PRO A 316 2.75 19.35 -5.35
CA PRO A 316 1.42 19.02 -5.84
C PRO A 316 1.10 19.68 -7.19
N GLN A 317 1.46 20.95 -7.36
CA GLN A 317 1.23 21.70 -8.58
C GLN A 317 2.02 21.14 -9.78
N GLN A 318 3.25 20.67 -9.53
CA GLN A 318 4.04 20.01 -10.57
C GLN A 318 3.41 18.69 -11.00
N ILE A 319 2.99 17.86 -10.04
CA ILE A 319 2.34 16.57 -10.33
C ILE A 319 1.04 16.81 -11.12
N VAL A 320 0.18 17.73 -10.66
CA VAL A 320 -1.08 18.05 -11.35
C VAL A 320 -0.81 18.52 -12.79
N ARG A 321 0.12 19.47 -12.98
CA ARG A 321 0.50 19.95 -14.31
C ARG A 321 1.04 18.83 -15.21
N ASN A 322 1.95 17.99 -14.68
CA ASN A 322 2.55 16.90 -15.43
C ASN A 322 1.50 15.85 -15.83
N MET A 323 0.55 15.55 -14.96
CA MET A 323 -0.54 14.62 -15.26
C MET A 323 -1.56 15.19 -16.25
N SER A 324 -1.82 16.49 -16.19
CA SER A 324 -2.67 17.17 -17.17
C SER A 324 -2.13 17.06 -18.60
N SER A 325 -0.79 17.04 -18.79
CA SER A 325 -0.17 16.89 -20.11
C SER A 325 -0.41 15.52 -20.76
N ILE A 326 -0.83 14.53 -19.99
CA ILE A 326 -1.21 13.19 -20.46
C ILE A 326 -2.71 12.93 -20.30
N GLY A 327 -3.55 13.96 -20.22
CA GLY A 327 -5.01 13.85 -20.16
C GLY A 327 -5.59 13.47 -18.78
N LEU A 328 -4.78 13.44 -17.71
CA LEU A 328 -5.25 13.14 -16.35
C LEU A 328 -5.51 14.43 -15.56
N ASP A 329 -6.77 14.80 -15.39
CA ASP A 329 -7.19 15.94 -14.57
C ASP A 329 -7.29 15.55 -13.09
N LEU A 330 -6.16 15.63 -12.36
CA LEU A 330 -6.14 15.39 -10.92
C LEU A 330 -6.71 16.56 -10.10
N GLU A 331 -6.69 17.79 -10.63
CA GLU A 331 -7.19 18.98 -9.95
C GLU A 331 -8.68 18.85 -9.59
N ARG A 332 -9.47 18.25 -10.47
CA ARG A 332 -10.90 17.98 -10.21
C ARG A 332 -11.13 17.16 -8.94
N TRP A 333 -10.22 16.22 -8.64
CA TRP A 333 -10.33 15.35 -7.46
C TRP A 333 -9.89 16.05 -6.18
N VAL A 334 -8.89 16.94 -6.28
CA VAL A 334 -8.49 17.82 -5.16
C VAL A 334 -9.67 18.71 -4.77
N ARG A 335 -10.31 19.36 -5.75
CA ARG A 335 -11.49 20.23 -5.51
C ARG A 335 -12.69 19.46 -4.93
N LYS A 336 -12.87 18.19 -5.31
CA LYS A 336 -13.92 17.31 -4.74
C LYS A 336 -13.58 16.74 -3.37
N GLY A 337 -12.37 16.97 -2.84
CA GLY A 337 -11.92 16.41 -1.57
C GLY A 337 -11.67 14.90 -1.59
N LEU A 338 -11.57 14.30 -2.78
CA LEU A 338 -11.23 12.88 -2.95
C LEU A 338 -9.72 12.64 -3.05
N LEU A 339 -8.95 13.61 -3.51
CA LEU A 339 -7.49 13.54 -3.56
C LEU A 339 -6.88 14.58 -2.63
N ARG A 340 -5.99 14.13 -1.74
CA ARG A 340 -5.16 14.99 -0.90
C ARG A 340 -3.70 14.74 -1.20
N PHE A 341 -2.95 15.80 -1.46
CA PHE A 341 -1.50 15.75 -1.58
C PHE A 341 -0.83 16.11 -0.26
N HIS A 342 0.24 15.41 0.05
CA HIS A 342 1.21 15.79 1.07
C HIS A 342 2.60 15.75 0.45
N ALA A 343 3.22 16.92 0.32
CA ALA A 343 4.56 17.03 -0.24
C ALA A 343 5.55 17.45 0.85
N ALA A 344 6.58 16.64 1.06
CA ALA A 344 7.65 16.93 2.00
C ALA A 344 8.96 16.29 1.51
N ARG A 345 10.06 17.04 1.50
CA ARG A 345 11.38 16.45 1.21
C ARG A 345 11.72 15.41 2.26
N SER A 346 12.28 14.29 1.85
CA SER A 346 12.69 13.20 2.77
C SER A 346 13.72 13.66 3.81
N THR A 347 14.50 14.69 3.52
CA THR A 347 15.53 15.26 4.41
C THR A 347 15.00 16.26 5.44
N VAL A 348 13.71 16.63 5.41
CA VAL A 348 13.12 17.59 6.38
C VAL A 348 12.95 16.93 7.75
N TYR A 349 12.70 15.64 7.77
CA TYR A 349 12.46 14.86 8.97
C TYR A 349 13.24 13.54 8.94
N GLY A 350 13.49 12.94 10.11
CA GLY A 350 13.92 11.55 10.19
C GLY A 350 12.82 10.57 9.77
N LEU A 351 13.23 9.35 9.43
CA LEU A 351 12.31 8.28 8.96
C LEU A 351 11.13 8.05 9.90
N GLU A 352 11.38 8.07 11.19
CA GLU A 352 10.38 7.86 12.24
C GLU A 352 9.31 8.98 12.21
N MET A 353 9.75 10.21 11.96
CA MET A 353 8.85 11.37 11.87
C MET A 353 8.00 11.32 10.58
N HIS A 354 8.57 10.88 9.46
CA HIS A 354 7.80 10.60 8.25
C HIS A 354 6.74 9.54 8.48
N LEU A 355 7.09 8.47 9.22
CA LEU A 355 6.15 7.40 9.55
C LEU A 355 4.96 7.93 10.39
N VAL A 356 5.26 8.75 11.43
CA VAL A 356 4.23 9.37 12.28
C VAL A 356 3.33 10.29 11.47
N SER A 357 3.92 11.13 10.62
CA SER A 357 3.18 12.06 9.76
C SER A 357 2.26 11.31 8.79
N CYS A 358 2.76 10.26 8.14
CA CYS A 358 1.96 9.41 7.26
C CYS A 358 0.78 8.78 8.02
N HIS A 359 1.04 8.23 9.20
CA HIS A 359 0.02 7.62 10.04
C HIS A 359 -1.08 8.61 10.44
N LYS A 360 -0.69 9.80 10.90
CA LYS A 360 -1.63 10.88 11.25
C LYS A 360 -2.52 11.26 10.06
N LEU A 361 -1.91 11.53 8.91
CA LEU A 361 -2.63 11.89 7.69
C LEU A 361 -3.62 10.80 7.26
N ILE A 362 -3.23 9.54 7.37
CA ILE A 362 -4.10 8.39 7.02
C ILE A 362 -5.28 8.29 7.98
N LEU A 363 -5.08 8.45 9.28
CA LEU A 363 -6.16 8.41 10.28
C LEU A 363 -7.15 9.57 10.12
N GLU A 364 -6.66 10.77 9.81
CA GLU A 364 -7.49 11.96 9.58
C GLU A 364 -8.29 11.86 8.29
N PHE A 365 -7.61 11.56 7.19
CA PHE A 365 -8.22 11.60 5.85
C PHE A 365 -8.99 10.32 5.50
N LYS A 366 -8.63 9.17 6.13
CA LYS A 366 -9.22 7.83 5.90
C LYS A 366 -9.24 7.46 4.42
N PRO A 367 -8.09 7.43 3.74
CA PRO A 367 -8.01 7.08 2.33
C PRO A 367 -8.24 5.58 2.11
N GLY A 368 -8.79 5.20 0.94
CA GLY A 368 -8.79 3.82 0.44
C GLY A 368 -7.52 3.48 -0.34
N VAL A 369 -6.83 4.51 -0.85
CA VAL A 369 -5.58 4.38 -1.62
C VAL A 369 -4.53 5.34 -1.09
N VAL A 370 -3.29 4.86 -0.93
CA VAL A 370 -2.12 5.67 -0.54
C VAL A 370 -1.00 5.49 -1.56
N VAL A 371 -0.47 6.59 -2.07
CA VAL A 371 0.70 6.61 -2.95
C VAL A 371 1.91 7.18 -2.21
N LEU A 372 3.08 6.54 -2.33
CA LEU A 372 4.38 7.08 -1.91
C LEU A 372 5.29 7.20 -3.14
N ASP A 373 5.73 8.41 -3.46
CA ASP A 373 6.44 8.69 -4.71
C ASP A 373 7.60 9.69 -4.52
N PRO A 374 8.85 9.24 -4.72
CA PRO A 374 9.35 7.86 -4.67
C PRO A 374 9.84 7.46 -3.26
N ILE A 375 9.82 6.16 -2.95
CA ILE A 375 10.31 5.66 -1.65
C ILE A 375 11.84 5.64 -1.54
N GLY A 376 12.55 5.61 -2.67
CA GLY A 376 14.03 5.56 -2.68
C GLY A 376 14.68 6.74 -1.98
N THR A 377 14.10 7.93 -2.07
CA THR A 377 14.62 9.15 -1.42
C THR A 377 14.63 9.09 0.11
N LEU A 378 13.81 8.23 0.71
CA LEU A 378 13.80 8.03 2.17
C LEU A 378 15.13 7.47 2.69
N THR A 379 15.95 6.84 1.85
CA THR A 379 17.31 6.40 2.23
C THR A 379 18.25 7.56 2.53
N MET A 380 17.90 8.78 2.12
CA MET A 380 18.64 10.01 2.48
C MET A 380 18.38 10.45 3.93
N ALA A 381 17.32 9.97 4.56
CA ALA A 381 16.94 10.29 5.95
C ALA A 381 17.38 9.24 6.97
N GLY A 382 18.06 8.16 6.53
CA GLY A 382 18.55 7.08 7.37
C GLY A 382 19.21 5.97 6.57
N THR A 383 19.63 4.89 7.23
CA THR A 383 20.22 3.74 6.53
C THR A 383 19.17 2.98 5.70
N THR A 384 19.62 2.20 4.73
CA THR A 384 18.73 1.30 3.94
C THR A 384 17.97 0.33 4.84
N SER A 385 18.58 -0.16 5.92
CA SER A 385 17.94 -1.04 6.91
C SER A 385 16.83 -0.33 7.67
N ASP A 386 17.07 0.91 8.10
CA ASP A 386 16.08 1.73 8.82
C ASP A 386 14.90 2.07 7.90
N THR A 387 15.20 2.43 6.63
CA THR A 387 14.18 2.70 5.62
C THR A 387 13.32 1.46 5.36
N THR A 388 13.94 0.28 5.21
CA THR A 388 13.21 -0.98 5.02
C THR A 388 12.32 -1.29 6.22
N SER A 389 12.82 -1.09 7.44
CA SER A 389 12.06 -1.29 8.68
C SER A 389 10.87 -0.33 8.78
N MET A 390 11.08 0.95 8.46
CA MET A 390 10.03 1.97 8.44
C MET A 390 8.93 1.63 7.42
N LEU A 391 9.31 1.30 6.19
CA LEU A 391 8.37 0.93 5.13
C LEU A 391 7.62 -0.36 5.45
N THR A 392 8.26 -1.33 6.11
CA THR A 392 7.59 -2.55 6.57
C THR A 392 6.50 -2.23 7.58
N ARG A 393 6.78 -1.39 8.56
CA ARG A 393 5.78 -0.94 9.56
C ARG A 393 4.62 -0.20 8.90
N LEU A 394 4.92 0.70 7.95
CA LEU A 394 3.88 1.41 7.20
C LEU A 394 3.03 0.46 6.38
N MET A 395 3.65 -0.54 5.74
CA MET A 395 2.93 -1.58 4.98
C MET A 395 1.96 -2.37 5.86
N ASP A 396 2.42 -2.83 7.03
CA ASP A 396 1.59 -3.59 7.96
C ASP A 396 0.40 -2.74 8.46
N PHE A 397 0.66 -1.45 8.73
CA PHE A 397 -0.40 -0.52 9.08
C PHE A 397 -1.44 -0.35 7.96
N LEU A 398 -1.00 -0.10 6.72
CA LEU A 398 -1.89 0.05 5.57
C LEU A 398 -2.72 -1.23 5.33
N LYS A 399 -2.09 -2.41 5.41
CA LYS A 399 -2.77 -3.70 5.30
C LYS A 399 -3.81 -3.91 6.40
N SER A 400 -3.51 -3.56 7.64
CA SER A 400 -4.46 -3.66 8.76
C SER A 400 -5.70 -2.78 8.58
N LYS A 401 -5.59 -1.69 7.81
CA LYS A 401 -6.69 -0.78 7.47
C LYS A 401 -7.32 -1.09 6.11
N GLN A 402 -6.90 -2.16 5.43
CA GLN A 402 -7.37 -2.54 4.09
C GLN A 402 -7.14 -1.42 3.04
N ILE A 403 -6.09 -0.64 3.20
CA ILE A 403 -5.71 0.46 2.30
C ILE A 403 -4.78 -0.08 1.22
N THR A 404 -5.13 0.12 -0.04
CA THR A 404 -4.27 -0.26 -1.18
C THR A 404 -3.14 0.75 -1.32
N ALA A 405 -1.89 0.26 -1.30
CA ALA A 405 -0.71 1.10 -1.37
C ALA A 405 -0.01 0.98 -2.73
N VAL A 406 0.38 2.11 -3.31
CA VAL A 406 1.19 2.15 -4.54
C VAL A 406 2.47 2.92 -4.24
N TRP A 407 3.60 2.26 -4.37
CA TRP A 407 4.91 2.81 -4.09
C TRP A 407 5.74 2.85 -5.37
N THR A 408 6.42 3.97 -5.60
CA THR A 408 7.37 4.08 -6.73
C THR A 408 8.80 3.99 -6.22
N SER A 409 9.67 3.37 -7.01
CA SER A 409 11.09 3.25 -6.69
C SER A 409 11.95 3.39 -7.95
N LEU A 410 13.11 4.01 -7.81
CA LEU A 410 14.12 3.98 -8.85
C LEU A 410 14.80 2.60 -8.88
N THR A 411 15.24 2.20 -10.07
CA THR A 411 16.14 1.07 -10.25
C THR A 411 17.54 1.60 -10.55
N SER A 412 18.55 1.09 -9.84
CA SER A 412 19.93 1.51 -10.01
C SER A 412 20.67 0.60 -10.98
N GLY A 413 21.29 1.21 -11.99
CA GLY A 413 22.34 0.64 -12.82
C GLY A 413 21.93 -0.56 -13.70
N ASN A 414 22.92 -1.42 -13.98
CA ASN A 414 22.81 -2.58 -14.87
C ASN A 414 22.03 -3.77 -14.28
N GLU A 415 21.71 -3.78 -12.99
CA GLU A 415 20.94 -4.83 -12.36
C GLU A 415 19.44 -4.52 -12.47
N LYS A 416 18.81 -5.10 -13.46
CA LYS A 416 17.45 -4.83 -13.94
C LYS A 416 16.35 -5.09 -12.90
N GLU A 417 16.64 -5.79 -11.80
CA GLU A 417 15.69 -6.27 -10.81
C GLU A 417 16.04 -5.85 -9.36
N LYS A 418 17.02 -4.95 -9.18
CA LYS A 418 17.31 -4.37 -7.86
C LYS A 418 16.73 -2.97 -7.74
N THR A 419 15.98 -2.76 -6.70
CA THR A 419 15.49 -1.44 -6.27
C THR A 419 16.42 -0.88 -5.19
N ASP A 420 16.49 0.44 -5.06
CA ASP A 420 17.33 1.14 -4.07
C ASP A 420 16.97 0.71 -2.63
N VAL A 421 15.74 0.28 -2.40
CA VAL A 421 15.25 -0.23 -1.12
C VAL A 421 14.89 -1.72 -1.25
N ALA A 422 15.41 -2.55 -0.36
CA ALA A 422 15.21 -4.02 -0.38
C ALA A 422 13.81 -4.46 0.09
N ILE A 423 12.74 -3.92 -0.51
CA ILE A 423 11.34 -4.23 -0.16
C ILE A 423 10.62 -5.12 -1.18
N SER A 424 11.27 -5.44 -2.28
CA SER A 424 10.65 -6.22 -3.38
C SER A 424 10.12 -7.59 -2.94
N SER A 425 10.73 -8.20 -1.91
CA SER A 425 10.26 -9.44 -1.30
C SER A 425 8.96 -9.27 -0.49
N LEU A 426 8.72 -8.08 0.06
CA LEU A 426 7.60 -7.80 0.99
C LEU A 426 6.32 -7.40 0.26
N VAL A 427 6.44 -6.72 -0.89
CA VAL A 427 5.29 -6.24 -1.67
C VAL A 427 4.49 -7.39 -2.28
N ASP A 428 3.21 -7.15 -2.52
CA ASP A 428 2.29 -8.16 -3.07
C ASP A 428 2.35 -8.19 -4.60
N THR A 429 2.40 -7.03 -5.25
CA THR A 429 2.54 -6.90 -6.70
C THR A 429 3.76 -6.04 -7.03
N TRP A 430 4.55 -6.46 -8.01
CA TRP A 430 5.71 -5.73 -8.48
C TRP A 430 5.65 -5.55 -9.99
N LEU A 431 5.54 -4.28 -10.41
CA LEU A 431 5.56 -3.84 -11.80
C LEU A 431 6.92 -3.19 -12.10
N LEU A 432 7.53 -3.56 -13.21
CA LEU A 432 8.77 -2.97 -13.70
C LEU A 432 8.51 -2.20 -14.99
N LEU A 433 8.83 -0.91 -14.99
CA LEU A 433 8.89 -0.08 -16.18
C LEU A 433 10.32 -0.03 -16.71
N ARG A 434 10.49 -0.33 -17.97
CA ARG A 434 11.80 -0.41 -18.60
C ARG A 434 11.79 0.27 -19.96
N ASP A 435 12.90 0.93 -20.27
CA ASP A 435 13.15 1.44 -21.60
C ASP A 435 13.75 0.34 -22.49
N ILE A 436 13.24 0.21 -23.70
CA ILE A 436 13.74 -0.67 -24.76
C ILE A 436 14.30 0.24 -25.86
N GLU A 437 15.59 0.18 -26.06
CA GLU A 437 16.27 0.92 -27.14
C GLU A 437 16.44 0.00 -28.35
N LEU A 438 15.80 0.36 -29.45
CA LEU A 438 15.87 -0.39 -30.70
C LEU A 438 15.72 0.55 -31.90
N GLY A 439 16.60 0.43 -32.88
CA GLY A 439 16.50 1.17 -34.14
C GLY A 439 16.56 2.70 -34.01
N GLY A 440 17.23 3.22 -32.96
CA GLY A 440 17.31 4.65 -32.68
C GLY A 440 16.10 5.22 -31.93
N GLU A 441 15.18 4.38 -31.51
CA GLU A 441 14.02 4.75 -30.67
C GLU A 441 14.19 4.21 -29.25
N ARG A 442 13.70 4.98 -28.27
CA ARG A 442 13.60 4.59 -26.87
C ARG A 442 12.13 4.45 -26.49
N ASN A 443 11.65 3.22 -26.51
CA ASN A 443 10.27 2.88 -26.19
C ASN A 443 10.17 2.34 -24.76
N ARG A 444 9.04 2.60 -24.07
CA ARG A 444 8.80 2.11 -22.72
C ARG A 444 8.06 0.79 -22.75
N ALA A 445 8.39 -0.09 -21.81
CA ALA A 445 7.72 -1.36 -21.64
C ALA A 445 7.36 -1.60 -20.17
N ILE A 446 6.29 -2.36 -19.92
CA ILE A 446 5.86 -2.77 -18.60
C ILE A 446 5.92 -4.30 -18.47
N TYR A 447 6.36 -4.75 -17.29
CA TYR A 447 6.41 -6.15 -16.88
C TYR A 447 5.69 -6.33 -15.55
N VAL A 448 5.01 -7.47 -15.38
CA VAL A 448 4.57 -7.93 -14.07
C VAL A 448 5.60 -8.93 -13.56
N LEU A 449 6.50 -8.51 -12.68
CA LEU A 449 7.54 -9.38 -12.12
C LEU A 449 6.99 -10.33 -11.07
N LYS A 450 5.95 -9.88 -10.32
CA LYS A 450 5.37 -10.62 -9.22
C LYS A 450 3.94 -10.15 -8.98
N SER A 451 3.05 -11.08 -8.68
CA SER A 451 1.73 -10.78 -8.16
C SER A 451 1.25 -11.94 -7.28
N ARG A 452 1.23 -11.73 -5.97
CA ARG A 452 0.87 -12.76 -4.99
C ARG A 452 -0.62 -13.05 -5.02
N GLY A 453 -0.98 -14.33 -4.93
CA GLY A 453 -2.37 -14.76 -4.83
C GLY A 453 -3.16 -14.69 -6.14
N MET A 454 -2.52 -14.35 -7.29
CA MET A 454 -3.18 -14.33 -8.59
C MET A 454 -2.24 -14.81 -9.71
N ALA A 455 -2.82 -15.44 -10.72
CA ALA A 455 -2.13 -15.65 -11.99
C ALA A 455 -1.90 -14.30 -12.67
N HIS A 456 -0.72 -14.10 -13.23
CA HIS A 456 -0.37 -12.90 -13.96
C HIS A 456 0.37 -13.25 -15.25
N SER A 457 0.31 -12.32 -16.21
CA SER A 457 1.03 -12.46 -17.48
C SER A 457 2.52 -12.26 -17.25
N ASN A 458 3.33 -13.10 -17.86
CA ASN A 458 4.78 -12.93 -17.97
C ASN A 458 5.20 -12.22 -19.25
N GLN A 459 4.24 -11.76 -20.07
CA GLN A 459 4.50 -11.06 -21.31
C GLN A 459 4.78 -9.57 -21.06
N ILE A 460 5.66 -9.04 -21.88
CA ILE A 460 5.95 -7.61 -21.93
C ILE A 460 4.83 -6.91 -22.69
N ARG A 461 4.48 -5.70 -22.28
CA ARG A 461 3.63 -4.79 -23.04
C ARG A 461 4.37 -3.48 -23.29
N GLU A 462 4.18 -2.91 -24.48
CA GLU A 462 4.63 -1.55 -24.77
C GLU A 462 3.80 -0.56 -23.96
N PHE A 463 4.46 0.39 -23.29
CA PHE A 463 3.84 1.37 -22.39
C PHE A 463 3.84 2.74 -23.07
N LEU A 464 2.68 3.19 -23.48
CA LEU A 464 2.49 4.43 -24.21
C LEU A 464 1.86 5.49 -23.31
N LEU A 465 2.45 6.69 -23.30
CA LEU A 465 1.85 7.88 -22.71
C LEU A 465 1.19 8.67 -23.83
N THR A 466 -0.13 8.80 -23.77
CA THR A 466 -0.93 9.51 -24.75
C THR A 466 -1.60 10.74 -24.14
N ASP A 467 -2.27 11.56 -24.92
CA ASP A 467 -3.11 12.66 -24.44
C ASP A 467 -4.43 12.20 -23.79
N HIS A 468 -4.69 10.89 -23.79
CA HIS A 468 -5.84 10.26 -23.15
C HIS A 468 -5.44 9.35 -21.96
N GLY A 469 -4.20 9.43 -21.50
CA GLY A 469 -3.66 8.63 -20.40
C GLY A 469 -2.66 7.57 -20.84
N ILE A 470 -2.66 6.46 -20.12
CA ILE A 470 -1.74 5.34 -20.36
C ILE A 470 -2.44 4.27 -21.20
N GLU A 471 -1.79 3.88 -22.29
CA GLU A 471 -2.19 2.76 -23.12
C GLU A 471 -1.12 1.67 -23.12
N LEU A 472 -1.54 0.41 -23.10
CA LEU A 472 -0.66 -0.73 -23.27
C LEU A 472 -0.90 -1.38 -24.62
N ALA A 473 0.19 -1.57 -25.38
CA ALA A 473 0.14 -2.25 -26.67
C ALA A 473 0.90 -3.59 -26.62
N ASP A 474 0.50 -4.52 -27.48
CA ASP A 474 1.24 -5.76 -27.66
C ASP A 474 2.60 -5.47 -28.29
N VAL A 475 3.62 -6.18 -27.85
CA VAL A 475 4.92 -6.18 -28.50
C VAL A 475 4.97 -7.26 -29.58
N TYR A 476 5.74 -7.04 -30.63
CA TYR A 476 5.98 -8.07 -31.63
C TYR A 476 7.20 -8.91 -31.24
N LEU A 477 7.06 -10.23 -31.25
CA LEU A 477 8.15 -11.18 -30.99
C LEU A 477 8.71 -11.68 -32.32
N GLY A 478 9.80 -11.08 -32.77
CA GLY A 478 10.48 -11.47 -33.99
C GLY A 478 11.75 -12.31 -33.74
N PRO A 479 12.40 -12.78 -34.79
CA PRO A 479 13.69 -13.52 -34.70
C PRO A 479 14.80 -12.73 -34.01
N GLU A 480 14.74 -11.41 -34.05
CA GLU A 480 15.71 -10.49 -33.45
C GLU A 480 15.30 -10.05 -32.03
N GLY A 481 14.24 -10.60 -31.47
CA GLY A 481 13.73 -10.30 -30.13
C GLY A 481 12.44 -9.49 -30.11
N VAL A 482 12.27 -8.65 -29.08
CA VAL A 482 11.07 -7.84 -28.86
C VAL A 482 11.14 -6.57 -29.69
N LEU A 483 10.21 -6.39 -30.63
CA LEU A 483 10.06 -5.17 -31.43
C LEU A 483 8.94 -4.30 -30.86
N THR A 484 9.23 -2.99 -30.73
CA THR A 484 8.31 -1.95 -30.25
C THR A 484 8.33 -0.74 -31.20
N GLY A 485 7.42 0.20 -31.03
CA GLY A 485 7.39 1.45 -31.81
C GLY A 485 7.27 1.27 -33.31
N THR A 486 8.06 2.03 -34.06
CA THR A 486 8.07 1.99 -35.55
C THR A 486 8.60 0.66 -36.09
N ALA A 487 9.53 0.00 -35.40
CA ALA A 487 10.03 -1.31 -35.81
C ALA A 487 8.90 -2.37 -35.80
N ARG A 488 8.03 -2.38 -34.78
CA ARG A 488 6.83 -3.23 -34.71
C ARG A 488 5.88 -2.93 -35.89
N LYS A 489 5.53 -1.65 -36.08
CA LYS A 489 4.63 -1.23 -37.18
C LYS A 489 5.17 -1.61 -38.54
N SER A 490 6.47 -1.45 -38.77
CA SER A 490 7.13 -1.82 -40.02
C SER A 490 7.05 -3.32 -40.26
N GLN A 491 7.26 -4.14 -39.23
CA GLN A 491 7.20 -5.60 -39.35
C GLN A 491 5.76 -6.09 -39.58
N GLU A 492 4.79 -5.56 -38.85
CA GLU A 492 3.36 -5.84 -39.08
C GLU A 492 2.92 -5.49 -40.50
N SER A 493 3.38 -4.34 -41.03
CA SER A 493 3.10 -3.93 -42.43
C SER A 493 3.74 -4.89 -43.44
N LYS A 494 4.98 -5.35 -43.22
CA LYS A 494 5.64 -6.32 -44.08
C LYS A 494 4.89 -7.66 -44.10
N GLU A 495 4.45 -8.14 -42.94
CA GLU A 495 3.72 -9.41 -42.83
C GLU A 495 2.35 -9.32 -43.49
N THR A 496 1.65 -8.20 -43.30
CA THR A 496 0.36 -7.96 -43.97
C THR A 496 0.53 -7.94 -45.47
N ALA A 497 1.56 -7.27 -45.99
CA ALA A 497 1.88 -7.27 -47.41
C ALA A 497 2.23 -8.67 -47.95
N GLN A 498 3.02 -9.45 -47.17
CA GLN A 498 3.34 -10.83 -47.55
C GLN A 498 2.11 -11.75 -47.53
N ALA A 499 1.24 -11.61 -46.54
CA ALA A 499 0.01 -12.38 -46.44
C ALA A 499 -0.89 -12.09 -47.65
N LEU A 500 -1.06 -10.81 -48.04
CA LEU A 500 -1.81 -10.39 -49.20
C LEU A 500 -1.19 -10.95 -50.51
N ALA A 501 0.14 -10.88 -50.64
CA ALA A 501 0.83 -11.44 -51.81
C ALA A 501 0.64 -12.96 -51.93
N ARG A 502 0.67 -13.69 -50.81
CA ARG A 502 0.38 -15.14 -50.79
C ARG A 502 -1.06 -15.44 -51.18
N GLU A 503 -2.00 -14.66 -50.73
CA GLU A 503 -3.41 -14.83 -51.06
C GLU A 503 -3.66 -14.59 -52.58
N LEU A 504 -3.06 -13.54 -53.15
CA LEU A 504 -3.11 -13.28 -54.58
C LEU A 504 -2.50 -14.40 -55.44
N ASP A 505 -1.36 -14.96 -55.00
CA ASP A 505 -0.73 -16.10 -55.68
C ASP A 505 -1.61 -17.37 -55.63
N ILE A 506 -2.22 -17.64 -54.46
CA ILE A 506 -3.19 -18.74 -54.34
C ILE A 506 -4.39 -18.54 -55.27
N GLN A 507 -4.95 -17.32 -55.33
CA GLN A 507 -6.06 -17.03 -56.25
C GLN A 507 -5.65 -17.18 -57.71
N ALA A 508 -4.44 -16.71 -58.09
CA ALA A 508 -3.91 -16.90 -59.45
C ALA A 508 -3.75 -18.38 -59.82
N LYS A 509 -3.21 -19.19 -58.91
CA LYS A 509 -3.10 -20.65 -59.05
C LYS A 509 -4.46 -21.32 -59.18
N ARG A 510 -5.45 -20.94 -58.39
CA ARG A 510 -6.83 -21.43 -58.49
C ARG A 510 -7.47 -21.08 -59.86
N ARG A 511 -7.32 -19.85 -60.34
CA ARG A 511 -7.79 -19.43 -61.68
C ARG A 511 -7.10 -20.23 -62.79
N LYS A 512 -5.80 -20.47 -62.71
CA LYS A 512 -5.05 -21.28 -63.67
C LYS A 512 -5.53 -22.74 -63.66
N LEU A 513 -5.81 -23.29 -62.49
CA LEU A 513 -6.36 -24.65 -62.36
C LEU A 513 -7.76 -24.76 -62.93
N ALA A 514 -8.64 -23.79 -62.65
CA ALA A 514 -9.98 -23.72 -63.19
C ALA A 514 -9.98 -23.65 -64.73
N ARG A 515 -9.12 -22.82 -65.33
CA ARG A 515 -8.94 -22.76 -66.81
C ARG A 515 -8.47 -24.10 -67.36
N LYS A 516 -7.49 -24.77 -66.76
CA LYS A 516 -7.04 -26.09 -67.20
C LYS A 516 -8.16 -27.11 -67.13
N ARG A 517 -8.96 -27.10 -66.07
CA ARG A 517 -10.12 -27.97 -65.91
C ARG A 517 -11.16 -27.74 -66.98
N GLN A 518 -11.49 -26.50 -67.28
CA GLN A 518 -12.45 -26.12 -68.34
C GLN A 518 -11.97 -26.60 -69.73
N VAL A 519 -10.68 -26.43 -70.04
CA VAL A 519 -10.08 -26.92 -71.29
C VAL A 519 -10.14 -28.45 -71.39
N LEU A 520 -9.83 -29.14 -70.29
CA LEU A 520 -9.94 -30.60 -70.24
C LEU A 520 -11.38 -31.10 -70.39
N GLU A 521 -12.34 -30.47 -69.70
CA GLU A 521 -13.74 -30.78 -69.80
C GLU A 521 -14.28 -30.55 -71.26
N ALA A 522 -13.88 -29.46 -71.89
CA ALA A 522 -14.20 -29.20 -73.29
C ALA A 522 -13.58 -30.27 -74.22
N ARG A 523 -12.35 -30.67 -74.01
CA ARG A 523 -11.68 -31.73 -74.75
C ARG A 523 -12.34 -33.11 -74.55
N ILE A 524 -12.74 -33.43 -73.33
CA ILE A 524 -13.50 -34.67 -73.06
C ILE A 524 -14.83 -34.63 -73.73
N ALA A 525 -15.55 -33.48 -73.71
CA ALA A 525 -16.83 -33.36 -74.43
C ALA A 525 -16.70 -33.51 -75.96
N ALA A 526 -15.65 -32.91 -76.57
CA ALA A 526 -15.37 -33.11 -77.99
C ALA A 526 -15.05 -34.59 -78.31
N MET A 527 -14.18 -35.23 -77.54
CA MET A 527 -13.85 -36.66 -77.73
C MET A 527 -15.09 -37.56 -77.58
N ARG A 528 -15.99 -37.24 -76.65
CA ARG A 528 -17.26 -38.00 -76.49
C ARG A 528 -18.15 -37.79 -77.71
N SER A 529 -18.30 -36.56 -78.18
CA SER A 529 -19.08 -36.26 -79.40
C SER A 529 -18.55 -36.97 -80.66
N ASP A 530 -17.23 -37.00 -80.84
CA ASP A 530 -16.56 -37.74 -81.89
C ASP A 530 -16.83 -39.24 -81.80
N PHE A 531 -16.70 -39.81 -80.58
CA PHE A 531 -16.99 -41.22 -80.32
C PHE A 531 -18.47 -41.56 -80.56
N ASP A 532 -19.41 -40.72 -80.09
CA ASP A 532 -20.83 -40.92 -80.30
C ASP A 532 -21.19 -40.88 -81.81
N ALA A 533 -20.58 -39.96 -82.58
CA ALA A 533 -20.70 -39.88 -84.03
C ALA A 533 -20.16 -41.15 -84.75
N GLU A 534 -18.99 -41.61 -84.34
CA GLU A 534 -18.36 -42.86 -84.82
C GLU A 534 -19.28 -44.07 -84.52
N GLN A 535 -19.82 -44.09 -83.29
CA GLN A 535 -20.73 -45.17 -82.84
C GLN A 535 -22.05 -45.16 -83.66
N GLU A 536 -22.65 -43.97 -83.97
CA GLU A 536 -23.84 -43.85 -84.82
C GLU A 536 -23.54 -44.33 -86.24
N GLU A 537 -22.40 -43.94 -86.82
CA GLU A 537 -21.95 -44.41 -88.13
C GLU A 537 -21.80 -45.91 -88.19
N MET A 538 -21.08 -46.48 -87.13
CA MET A 538 -20.89 -47.92 -87.07
C MET A 538 -22.21 -48.66 -86.87
N ASN A 539 -23.15 -48.13 -86.08
CA ASN A 539 -24.46 -48.70 -85.89
C ASN A 539 -25.30 -48.64 -87.23
N ARG A 540 -25.13 -47.55 -87.99
CA ARG A 540 -25.75 -47.43 -89.31
C ARG A 540 -25.22 -48.52 -90.27
N VAL A 541 -23.90 -48.69 -90.36
CA VAL A 541 -23.25 -49.71 -91.17
C VAL A 541 -23.69 -51.14 -90.73
N ILE A 542 -23.74 -51.39 -89.46
CA ILE A 542 -24.23 -52.69 -88.91
C ILE A 542 -25.72 -52.88 -89.31
N GLY A 543 -26.52 -51.85 -89.23
CA GLY A 543 -27.93 -51.90 -89.69
C GLY A 543 -28.08 -52.17 -91.18
N GLU A 544 -27.29 -51.48 -91.99
CA GLU A 544 -27.28 -51.72 -93.46
C GLU A 544 -26.81 -53.14 -93.81
N ASP A 545 -25.83 -53.66 -93.12
CA ASP A 545 -25.37 -55.06 -93.32
C ASP A 545 -26.43 -56.06 -92.83
N GLN A 546 -27.12 -55.84 -91.74
CA GLN A 546 -28.22 -56.66 -91.25
C GLN A 546 -29.41 -56.65 -92.25
N ASP A 547 -29.77 -55.48 -92.79
CA ASP A 547 -30.82 -55.36 -93.82
C ASP A 547 -30.40 -56.08 -95.08
N ARG A 548 -29.15 -56.01 -95.52
CA ARG A 548 -28.61 -56.80 -96.63
C ARG A 548 -28.69 -58.31 -96.37
N GLU A 549 -28.29 -58.75 -95.19
CA GLU A 549 -28.40 -60.17 -94.83
C GLU A 549 -29.88 -60.63 -94.85
N GLU A 550 -30.80 -59.79 -94.37
CA GLU A 550 -32.22 -60.08 -94.35
C GLU A 550 -32.79 -60.15 -95.78
N VAL A 551 -32.39 -59.19 -96.64
CA VAL A 551 -32.75 -59.25 -98.06
C VAL A 551 -32.19 -60.53 -98.73
N ILE A 552 -30.95 -60.87 -98.52
CA ILE A 552 -30.35 -62.11 -99.05
C ILE A 552 -31.06 -63.31 -98.50
N ARG A 553 -31.45 -63.31 -97.24
CA ARG A 553 -32.18 -64.45 -96.60
C ARG A 553 -33.61 -64.59 -97.20
N GLN A 554 -34.27 -63.47 -97.45
CA GLN A 554 -35.59 -63.46 -98.13
C GLN A 554 -35.50 -63.88 -99.56
N ASP A 555 -34.48 -63.44 -100.30
CA ASP A 555 -34.24 -63.91 -101.67
C ASP A 555 -33.91 -65.43 -101.79
N ARG A 556 -33.09 -65.88 -100.82
CA ARG A 556 -32.84 -67.38 -100.71
C ARG A 556 -34.11 -68.15 -100.40
N GLN A 557 -35.04 -67.62 -99.61
CA GLN A 557 -36.34 -68.26 -99.36
C GLN A 557 -37.23 -68.18 -100.57
N ARG A 558 -37.28 -67.04 -101.33
CA ARG A 558 -38.01 -66.92 -102.58
C ARG A 558 -37.48 -67.88 -103.62
N ILE A 559 -36.18 -68.01 -103.77
CA ILE A 559 -35.57 -68.96 -104.71
C ILE A 559 -35.87 -70.39 -104.29
N ALA A 560 -35.87 -70.70 -103.05
CA ALA A 560 -36.21 -72.08 -102.54
C ALA A 560 -37.71 -72.39 -102.85
N VAL A 561 -38.61 -71.41 -102.70
CA VAL A 561 -40.02 -71.58 -103.00
C VAL A 561 -40.25 -71.73 -104.51
N SER A 562 -39.56 -70.89 -105.34
CA SER A 562 -39.73 -70.91 -106.82
C SER A 562 -39.18 -72.22 -107.49
N ARG A 563 -38.23 -72.93 -106.91
CA ARG A 563 -37.62 -74.18 -107.37
C ARG A 563 -38.42 -75.44 -107.07
N GLN A 564 -39.65 -75.32 -106.51
CA GLN A 564 -40.51 -76.46 -106.24
C GLN A 564 -39.76 -77.77 -105.89
N ALA A 565 -38.87 -77.62 -104.99
CA ALA A 565 -38.24 -78.84 -104.40
C ALA A 565 -39.22 -79.44 -103.38
N ASN A 566 -39.91 -80.47 -103.78
CA ASN A 566 -40.92 -81.23 -103.04
C ASN A 566 -40.48 -81.49 -101.57
N GLY A 567 -41.42 -81.22 -100.70
CA GLY A 567 -41.57 -82.00 -99.49
C GLY A 567 -41.04 -81.51 -98.19
N LYS A 568 -42.01 -81.26 -97.36
CA LYS A 568 -41.96 -81.26 -95.87
C LYS A 568 -41.40 -80.01 -95.24
N GLN A 569 -42.25 -79.28 -94.50
CA GLN A 569 -41.96 -78.30 -93.51
C GLN A 569 -40.96 -78.79 -92.44
N PRO A 570 -39.95 -78.07 -92.11
CA PRO A 570 -39.20 -78.37 -90.87
C PRO A 570 -39.73 -77.56 -89.67
N ALA A 571 -39.74 -78.17 -88.58
CA ALA A 571 -40.22 -77.68 -87.25
C ALA A 571 -39.60 -76.40 -86.74
N LYS A 572 -40.42 -75.59 -86.04
CA LYS A 572 -39.97 -74.45 -85.24
C LYS A 572 -38.89 -74.85 -84.23
N LEU A 573 -37.69 -74.37 -84.41
CA LEU A 573 -36.71 -74.35 -83.34
C LEU A 573 -36.87 -72.99 -82.58
N ARG A 574 -37.26 -73.11 -81.31
CA ARG A 574 -37.18 -72.05 -80.33
C ARG A 574 -35.74 -71.74 -80.06
N ALA A 575 -35.32 -70.51 -80.25
CA ALA A 575 -34.03 -70.01 -79.72
C ALA A 575 -34.21 -69.47 -78.30
N ARG A 576 -33.28 -69.82 -77.43
CA ARG A 576 -33.04 -69.21 -76.16
C ARG A 576 -32.31 -67.90 -76.34
#